data_50fa19479a4860facabab23602c76b1c
#
_entry.id   50fa19479a4860facabab23602c76b1c
#
_cell.length_a   1.000
_cell.length_b   1.000
_cell.length_c   1.000
_cell.angle_alpha   90.00
_cell.angle_beta   90.00
_cell.angle_gamma   90.00
#
_symmetry.space_group_name_H-M   'P 1'
#
loop_
_entity.id
_entity.type
_entity.pdbx_description
1 polymer ?
#
loop_
_entity_poly.entity_id
_entity_poly.type
_entity_poly.pdbx_seq_one_letter_code
_entity_poly.pdbx_strand_id
1 'polypeptide(L)'
;VRFENAGQGTLRAEFARGLRNGYDKMPITLYEKGKLEPLMVFPVNQDLLLLEGTYDVYFPTHPPVIVKDVSIQENKLSPVSIPQPGVLQLNAFRMGYAAILDSNHEVVYQWSSGKSDPSGQYILQPGEYTFVYRARSAQSIEFSFVKSFNIRSGNTTHLSING
;
A
#
# COMPACT_ATOMS: atom_id res chain seq x y z
N VAL A 1 36.12 -25.24 3.21
CA VAL A 1 34.91 -24.61 2.62
C VAL A 1 35.33 -23.28 2.04
N ARG A 2 35.29 -23.17 0.74
CA ARG A 2 35.56 -21.93 0.05
C ARG A 2 34.29 -21.09 0.06
N PHE A 3 34.26 -20.04 0.84
CA PHE A 3 33.26 -19.01 0.71
C PHE A 3 33.63 -18.19 -0.52
N GLU A 4 33.01 -18.45 -1.65
CA GLU A 4 33.07 -17.53 -2.73
C GLU A 4 32.37 -16.24 -2.28
N ASN A 5 33.03 -15.12 -2.50
CA ASN A 5 32.37 -13.83 -2.29
C ASN A 5 31.20 -13.75 -3.26
N ALA A 6 30.00 -14.05 -2.77
CA ALA A 6 28.81 -13.83 -3.56
C ALA A 6 28.71 -12.34 -3.88
N GLY A 7 28.53 -12.01 -5.15
CA GLY A 7 28.36 -10.64 -5.59
C GLY A 7 27.18 -9.97 -4.88
N GLN A 8 27.34 -8.70 -4.56
CA GLN A 8 26.32 -7.90 -3.91
C GLN A 8 25.96 -6.69 -4.77
N GLY A 9 24.67 -6.42 -4.88
CA GLY A 9 24.13 -5.24 -5.52
C GLY A 9 23.19 -4.48 -4.59
N THR A 10 22.70 -3.35 -5.04
CA THR A 10 21.87 -2.45 -4.24
C THR A 10 20.46 -2.37 -4.81
N LEU A 11 19.48 -2.52 -3.95
CA LEU A 11 18.05 -2.31 -4.22
C LEU A 11 17.60 -1.00 -3.57
N ARG A 12 16.82 -0.21 -4.29
CA ARG A 12 16.08 0.92 -3.73
C ARG A 12 14.63 0.85 -4.18
N ALA A 13 13.71 0.72 -3.25
CA ALA A 13 12.29 0.87 -3.52
C ALA A 13 11.89 2.34 -3.39
N GLU A 14 11.20 2.87 -4.38
CA GLU A 14 10.85 4.29 -4.42
C GLU A 14 9.51 4.54 -5.12
N PHE A 15 8.93 5.71 -4.90
CA PHE A 15 7.80 6.19 -5.67
C PHE A 15 8.27 7.07 -6.82
N ALA A 16 7.66 6.94 -7.99
CA ALA A 16 7.90 7.84 -9.10
C ALA A 16 7.62 9.30 -8.68
N ARG A 17 8.52 10.22 -9.02
CA ARG A 17 8.47 11.66 -8.65
C ARG A 17 8.77 12.00 -7.19
N GLY A 18 9.35 11.07 -6.43
CA GLY A 18 9.73 11.33 -5.05
C GLY A 18 8.57 11.40 -4.08
N LEU A 19 8.90 11.62 -2.81
CA LEU A 19 7.90 11.65 -1.74
C LEU A 19 7.51 13.07 -1.40
N ARG A 20 6.22 13.27 -1.34
CA ARG A 20 5.65 14.39 -0.59
C ARG A 20 4.72 13.80 0.47
N ASN A 21 4.91 14.22 1.72
CA ASN A 21 3.97 13.99 2.82
C ASN A 21 3.91 12.57 3.40
N GLY A 22 4.94 12.14 4.12
CA GLY A 22 4.78 11.10 5.14
C GLY A 22 4.90 9.64 4.69
N TYR A 23 5.24 9.38 3.42
CA TYR A 23 5.47 8.01 2.93
C TYR A 23 6.92 7.52 3.06
N ASP A 24 7.81 8.37 3.51
CA ASP A 24 9.24 8.13 3.66
C ASP A 24 9.60 6.96 4.58
N LYS A 25 8.62 6.45 5.29
CA LYS A 25 8.75 5.31 6.20
C LYS A 25 7.88 4.11 5.82
N MET A 26 7.28 4.11 4.63
CA MET A 26 6.48 2.97 4.22
C MET A 26 7.33 1.68 4.27
N PRO A 27 6.87 0.64 4.99
CA PRO A 27 7.59 -0.62 5.05
C PRO A 27 7.39 -1.40 3.76
N ILE A 28 8.49 -1.73 3.10
CA ILE A 28 8.51 -2.54 1.89
C ILE A 28 8.92 -3.95 2.27
N THR A 29 8.21 -4.96 1.77
CA THR A 29 8.53 -6.35 2.05
C THR A 29 9.23 -6.97 0.85
N LEU A 30 10.36 -7.62 1.11
CA LEU A 30 11.17 -8.31 0.13
C LEU A 30 10.95 -9.82 0.22
N TYR A 31 10.77 -10.46 -0.93
CA TYR A 31 10.72 -11.91 -1.06
C TYR A 31 11.79 -12.38 -2.03
N GLU A 32 12.40 -13.53 -1.77
CA GLU A 32 13.12 -14.24 -2.82
C GLU A 32 12.12 -14.78 -3.84
N LYS A 33 12.51 -14.78 -5.11
CA LYS A 33 11.65 -15.29 -6.19
C LYS A 33 11.10 -16.68 -5.87
N GLY A 34 9.78 -16.81 -5.99
CA GLY A 34 9.07 -18.08 -5.80
C GLY A 34 8.88 -18.51 -4.35
N LYS A 35 9.33 -17.74 -3.37
CA LYS A 35 9.10 -18.03 -1.95
C LYS A 35 7.92 -17.25 -1.40
N LEU A 36 7.17 -17.88 -0.50
CA LEU A 36 6.00 -17.28 0.15
C LEU A 36 6.35 -16.57 1.45
N GLU A 37 7.48 -16.93 2.05
CA GLU A 37 7.93 -16.29 3.29
C GLU A 37 8.72 -15.03 2.99
N PRO A 38 8.44 -13.92 3.69
CA PRO A 38 9.20 -12.70 3.52
C PRO A 38 10.65 -12.88 3.96
N LEU A 39 11.58 -12.36 3.15
CA LEU A 39 13.00 -12.35 3.48
C LEU A 39 13.30 -11.27 4.51
N MET A 40 12.78 -10.06 4.29
CA MET A 40 12.96 -8.92 5.18
C MET A 40 12.00 -7.78 4.86
N VAL A 41 11.93 -6.82 5.78
CA VAL A 41 11.19 -5.56 5.62
C VAL A 41 12.18 -4.41 5.72
N PHE A 42 12.06 -3.43 4.83
CA PHE A 42 12.90 -2.24 4.80
C PHE A 42 12.09 -1.01 4.39
N PRO A 43 12.49 0.19 4.81
CA PRO A 43 11.73 1.39 4.43
C PRO A 43 11.97 1.78 2.97
N VAL A 44 10.96 2.39 2.37
CA VAL A 44 11.07 3.04 1.06
C VAL A 44 12.18 4.11 1.08
N ASN A 45 12.82 4.34 -0.06
CA ASN A 45 13.92 5.31 -0.26
C ASN A 45 15.23 4.99 0.49
N GLN A 46 15.37 3.79 0.99
CA GLN A 46 16.62 3.33 1.59
C GLN A 46 17.32 2.36 0.66
N ASP A 47 18.63 2.52 0.51
CA ASP A 47 19.45 1.57 -0.20
C ASP A 47 19.65 0.30 0.62
N LEU A 48 19.40 -0.83 -0.01
CA LEU A 48 19.51 -2.14 0.60
C LEU A 48 20.54 -2.97 -0.15
N LEU A 49 21.57 -3.43 0.55
CA LEU A 49 22.60 -4.30 -0.02
C LEU A 49 22.13 -5.76 0.02
N LEU A 50 22.07 -6.41 -1.14
CA LEU A 50 21.57 -7.77 -1.32
C LEU A 50 22.59 -8.63 -2.10
N LEU A 51 22.53 -9.93 -1.89
CA LEU A 51 23.23 -10.88 -2.74
C LEU A 51 22.62 -10.85 -4.16
N GLU A 52 23.41 -11.11 -5.15
CA GLU A 52 22.93 -11.32 -6.51
C GLU A 52 21.81 -12.35 -6.54
N GLY A 53 20.77 -12.06 -7.29
CA GLY A 53 19.61 -12.94 -7.41
C GLY A 53 18.40 -12.22 -7.93
N THR A 54 17.27 -12.89 -7.83
CA THR A 54 15.97 -12.38 -8.27
C THR A 54 15.02 -12.31 -7.09
N TYR A 55 14.36 -11.19 -6.95
CA TYR A 55 13.51 -10.85 -5.80
C TYR A 55 12.17 -10.31 -6.25
N ASP A 56 11.16 -10.45 -5.38
CA ASP A 56 9.87 -9.80 -5.52
C ASP A 56 9.73 -8.74 -4.44
N VAL A 57 9.25 -7.56 -4.84
CA VAL A 57 9.16 -6.38 -3.96
C VAL A 57 7.69 -6.01 -3.77
N TYR A 58 7.24 -6.04 -2.51
CA TYR A 58 5.86 -5.78 -2.13
C TYR A 58 5.71 -4.40 -1.51
N PHE A 59 4.86 -3.57 -2.11
CA PHE A 59 4.45 -2.25 -1.63
C PHE A 59 3.07 -2.36 -1.00
N PRO A 60 2.91 -2.08 0.31
CA PRO A 60 1.64 -2.25 1.03
C PRO A 60 0.68 -1.07 0.83
N THR A 61 0.46 -0.67 -0.39
CA THR A 61 -0.60 0.29 -0.75
C THR A 61 -1.95 -0.42 -0.85
N HIS A 62 -3.04 0.30 -1.06
CA HIS A 62 -4.36 -0.25 -1.31
C HIS A 62 -4.82 0.11 -2.73
N PRO A 63 -4.97 -0.85 -3.64
CA PRO A 63 -4.50 -2.24 -3.54
C PRO A 63 -2.97 -2.35 -3.48
N PRO A 64 -2.42 -3.43 -2.94
CA PRO A 64 -0.98 -3.61 -2.89
C PRO A 64 -0.37 -3.80 -4.28
N VAL A 65 0.88 -3.39 -4.44
CA VAL A 65 1.64 -3.58 -5.67
C VAL A 65 2.80 -4.52 -5.42
N ILE A 66 2.92 -5.55 -6.23
CA ILE A 66 4.06 -6.46 -6.21
C ILE A 66 4.83 -6.28 -7.52
N VAL A 67 6.08 -5.86 -7.42
CA VAL A 67 7.00 -5.82 -8.55
C VAL A 67 7.80 -7.11 -8.54
N LYS A 68 7.53 -7.98 -9.50
CA LYS A 68 8.14 -9.31 -9.60
C LYS A 68 9.42 -9.30 -10.42
N ASP A 69 10.26 -10.29 -10.17
CA ASP A 69 11.45 -10.58 -10.98
C ASP A 69 12.46 -9.43 -11.02
N VAL A 70 12.67 -8.78 -9.89
CA VAL A 70 13.69 -7.75 -9.76
C VAL A 70 15.05 -8.41 -9.68
N SER A 71 15.91 -8.13 -10.67
CA SER A 71 17.25 -8.68 -10.75
C SER A 71 18.25 -7.79 -10.01
N ILE A 72 18.97 -8.37 -9.07
CA ILE A 72 20.06 -7.71 -8.36
C ILE A 72 21.39 -8.21 -8.95
N GLN A 73 22.19 -7.30 -9.44
CA GLN A 73 23.48 -7.56 -10.06
C GLN A 73 24.60 -6.91 -9.26
N GLU A 74 25.76 -7.56 -9.27
CA GLU A 74 26.94 -7.10 -8.55
C GLU A 74 27.31 -5.65 -8.91
N ASN A 75 27.58 -4.85 -7.89
CA ASN A 75 28.00 -3.45 -7.99
C ASN A 75 27.03 -2.53 -8.77
N LYS A 76 25.76 -2.92 -8.89
CA LYS A 76 24.74 -2.10 -9.54
C LYS A 76 23.63 -1.70 -8.58
N LEU A 77 23.08 -0.52 -8.81
CA LEU A 77 21.86 -0.06 -8.19
C LEU A 77 20.65 -0.48 -9.06
N SER A 78 19.71 -1.18 -8.46
CA SER A 78 18.44 -1.54 -9.09
C SER A 78 17.31 -0.76 -8.42
N PRO A 79 16.87 0.36 -8.99
CA PRO A 79 15.71 1.08 -8.48
C PRO A 79 14.42 0.35 -8.86
N VAL A 80 13.54 0.20 -7.89
CA VAL A 80 12.19 -0.34 -8.09
C VAL A 80 11.20 0.77 -7.80
N SER A 81 10.57 1.28 -8.83
CA SER A 81 9.67 2.43 -8.73
C SER A 81 8.25 2.03 -9.07
N ILE A 82 7.30 2.47 -8.26
CA ILE A 82 5.87 2.40 -8.56
C ILE A 82 5.30 3.81 -8.71
N PRO A 83 4.16 3.98 -9.40
CA PRO A 83 3.49 5.27 -9.44
C PRO A 83 3.24 5.80 -8.02
N GLN A 84 3.41 7.11 -7.85
CA GLN A 84 3.16 7.74 -6.56
C GLN A 84 1.69 7.55 -6.17
N PRO A 85 1.40 6.99 -4.98
CA PRO A 85 0.03 6.86 -4.50
C PRO A 85 -0.55 8.21 -4.08
N GLY A 86 -1.84 8.22 -3.79
CA GLY A 86 -2.52 9.32 -3.13
C GLY A 86 -2.93 8.95 -1.71
N VAL A 87 -3.48 9.91 -0.99
CA VAL A 87 -3.97 9.73 0.38
C VAL A 87 -5.47 9.94 0.42
N LEU A 88 -6.17 9.04 1.07
CA LEU A 88 -7.52 9.26 1.54
C LEU A 88 -7.46 9.70 3.01
N GLN A 89 -7.92 10.91 3.31
CA GLN A 89 -8.21 11.36 4.66
C GLN A 89 -9.69 11.15 4.94
N LEU A 90 -9.98 10.17 5.78
CA LEU A 90 -11.34 9.79 6.13
C LEU A 90 -11.70 10.30 7.52
N ASN A 91 -12.84 10.96 7.64
CA ASN A 91 -13.42 11.39 8.90
C ASN A 91 -14.82 10.76 9.04
N ALA A 92 -14.95 9.88 10.02
CA ALA A 92 -16.22 9.26 10.37
C ALA A 92 -16.62 9.63 11.79
N PHE A 93 -17.89 9.92 12.01
CA PHE A 93 -18.37 10.34 13.33
C PHE A 93 -18.72 9.18 14.26
N ARG A 94 -18.87 7.99 13.73
CA ARG A 94 -19.28 6.82 14.52
C ARG A 94 -18.56 5.56 14.09
N MET A 95 -18.42 4.66 15.04
CA MET A 95 -17.99 3.29 14.75
C MET A 95 -19.01 2.60 13.85
N GLY A 96 -18.52 1.82 12.90
CA GLY A 96 -19.40 1.15 11.96
C GLY A 96 -18.67 0.14 11.09
N TYR A 97 -19.43 -0.44 10.20
CA TYR A 97 -18.92 -1.32 9.15
C TYR A 97 -18.60 -0.47 7.93
N ALA A 98 -17.41 -0.62 7.41
CA ALA A 98 -16.98 0.17 6.26
C ALA A 98 -16.10 -0.65 5.33
N ALA A 99 -16.10 -0.28 4.06
CA ALA A 99 -15.20 -0.83 3.06
C ALA A 99 -14.90 0.20 1.97
N ILE A 100 -13.75 0.04 1.35
CA ILE A 100 -13.38 0.75 0.13
C ILE A 100 -13.38 -0.28 -1.00
N LEU A 101 -14.12 0.04 -2.07
CA LEU A 101 -14.22 -0.78 -3.27
C LEU A 101 -13.51 -0.07 -4.42
N ASP A 102 -12.85 -0.84 -5.30
CA ASP A 102 -12.30 -0.31 -6.53
C ASP A 102 -13.36 -0.13 -7.63
N SER A 103 -12.94 0.28 -8.83
CA SER A 103 -13.83 0.46 -9.97
C SER A 103 -14.49 -0.82 -10.46
N ASN A 104 -13.96 -1.98 -10.10
CA ASN A 104 -14.54 -3.30 -10.40
C ASN A 104 -15.45 -3.81 -9.27
N HIS A 105 -15.73 -2.97 -8.25
CA HIS A 105 -16.48 -3.33 -7.05
C HIS A 105 -15.81 -4.39 -6.18
N GLU A 106 -14.50 -4.57 -6.31
CA GLU A 106 -13.73 -5.44 -5.44
C GLU A 106 -13.26 -4.69 -4.20
N VAL A 107 -13.29 -5.36 -3.05
CA VAL A 107 -12.87 -4.77 -1.78
C VAL A 107 -11.35 -4.61 -1.76
N VAL A 108 -10.88 -3.37 -1.68
CA VAL A 108 -9.45 -3.07 -1.54
C VAL A 108 -9.04 -2.82 -0.09
N TYR A 109 -9.97 -2.41 0.75
CA TYR A 109 -9.79 -2.28 2.20
C TYR A 109 -11.12 -2.42 2.92
N GLN A 110 -11.09 -3.03 4.11
CA GLN A 110 -12.31 -3.24 4.88
C GLN A 110 -12.01 -3.19 6.39
N TRP A 111 -12.91 -2.60 7.14
CA TRP A 111 -12.91 -2.57 8.60
C TRP A 111 -13.79 -3.70 9.12
N SER A 112 -13.17 -4.73 9.69
CA SER A 112 -13.78 -6.04 9.88
C SER A 112 -14.74 -6.16 11.07
N SER A 113 -14.78 -5.22 11.98
CA SER A 113 -15.44 -5.48 13.27
C SER A 113 -16.61 -4.55 13.62
N GLY A 114 -16.89 -3.53 12.86
CA GLY A 114 -17.89 -2.52 13.23
C GLY A 114 -17.63 -1.83 14.58
N LYS A 115 -16.55 -2.19 15.25
CA LYS A 115 -16.12 -1.64 16.55
C LYS A 115 -15.02 -0.59 16.42
N SER A 116 -14.39 -0.52 15.27
CA SER A 116 -13.34 0.44 15.00
C SER A 116 -13.89 1.68 14.33
N ASP A 117 -13.28 2.80 14.67
CA ASP A 117 -13.48 4.05 13.96
C ASP A 117 -12.70 3.99 12.64
N PRO A 118 -13.36 4.11 11.48
CA PRO A 118 -12.66 4.11 10.20
C PRO A 118 -11.91 5.40 9.90
N SER A 119 -11.98 6.41 10.77
CA SER A 119 -11.26 7.66 10.58
C SER A 119 -9.74 7.44 10.52
N GLY A 120 -9.07 8.15 9.63
CA GLY A 120 -7.64 8.06 9.48
C GLY A 120 -7.16 8.38 8.08
N GLN A 121 -5.88 8.11 7.84
CA GLN A 121 -5.25 8.27 6.55
C GLN A 121 -4.95 6.92 5.93
N TYR A 122 -5.31 6.77 4.66
CA TYR A 122 -5.11 5.54 3.91
C TYR A 122 -4.37 5.84 2.61
N ILE A 123 -3.36 5.05 2.32
CA ILE A 123 -2.55 5.20 1.11
C ILE A 123 -3.15 4.31 0.03
N LEU A 124 -3.68 4.95 -1.02
CA LEU A 124 -4.36 4.27 -2.12
C LEU A 124 -3.64 4.51 -3.44
N GLN A 125 -3.66 3.50 -4.30
CA GLN A 125 -3.22 3.68 -5.67
C GLN A 125 -4.13 4.69 -6.39
N PRO A 126 -3.63 5.49 -7.34
CA PRO A 126 -4.48 6.38 -8.12
C PRO A 126 -5.61 5.63 -8.82
N GLY A 127 -6.81 6.18 -8.78
CA GLY A 127 -7.98 5.58 -9.40
C GLY A 127 -9.29 6.00 -8.78
N GLU A 128 -10.35 5.40 -9.26
CA GLU A 128 -11.72 5.63 -8.77
C GLU A 128 -12.11 4.55 -7.77
N TYR A 129 -12.71 4.99 -6.67
CA TYR A 129 -13.12 4.13 -5.56
C TYR A 129 -14.51 4.50 -5.08
N THR A 130 -15.13 3.56 -4.38
CA THR A 130 -16.39 3.76 -3.67
C THR A 130 -16.21 3.41 -2.20
N PHE A 131 -16.59 4.33 -1.34
CA PHE A 131 -16.65 4.10 0.10
C PHE A 131 -18.07 3.74 0.49
N VAL A 132 -18.23 2.65 1.25
CA VAL A 132 -19.51 2.20 1.80
C VAL A 132 -19.41 2.12 3.32
N TYR A 133 -20.46 2.57 4.00
CA TYR A 133 -20.47 2.66 5.46
C TYR A 133 -21.86 2.38 6.02
N ARG A 134 -21.87 1.71 7.17
CA ARG A 134 -23.07 1.48 7.99
C ARG A 134 -22.70 1.66 9.45
N ALA A 135 -23.37 2.57 10.15
CA ALA A 135 -23.16 2.74 11.58
C ALA A 135 -23.47 1.44 12.34
N ARG A 136 -22.70 1.15 13.38
CA ARG A 136 -22.92 -0.04 14.24
C ARG A 136 -24.32 -0.07 14.84
N SER A 137 -24.88 1.09 15.14
CA SER A 137 -26.22 1.24 15.71
C SER A 137 -27.34 1.13 14.67
N ALA A 138 -27.03 0.99 13.37
CA ALA A 138 -28.04 0.87 12.33
C ALA A 138 -28.80 -0.46 12.44
N GLN A 139 -30.12 -0.39 12.30
CA GLN A 139 -30.98 -1.57 12.36
C GLN A 139 -31.03 -2.35 11.04
N SER A 140 -30.64 -1.71 9.94
CA SER A 140 -30.55 -2.34 8.62
C SER A 140 -29.18 -2.97 8.38
N ILE A 141 -29.16 -4.07 7.64
CA ILE A 141 -27.93 -4.68 7.15
C ILE A 141 -27.35 -3.96 5.93
N GLU A 142 -28.09 -3.08 5.30
CA GLU A 142 -27.64 -2.30 4.14
C GLU A 142 -26.73 -1.15 4.57
N PHE A 143 -25.79 -0.80 3.69
CA PHE A 143 -24.98 0.38 3.92
C PHE A 143 -25.82 1.64 3.75
N SER A 144 -25.75 2.53 4.74
CA SER A 144 -26.50 3.77 4.77
C SER A 144 -25.79 4.94 4.08
N PHE A 145 -24.52 4.78 3.80
CA PHE A 145 -23.71 5.78 3.13
C PHE A 145 -22.88 5.12 2.02
N VAL A 146 -23.01 5.65 0.82
CA VAL A 146 -22.24 5.21 -0.35
C VAL A 146 -21.76 6.45 -1.07
N LYS A 147 -20.44 6.58 -1.24
CA LYS A 147 -19.86 7.72 -1.93
C LYS A 147 -18.67 7.31 -2.79
N SER A 148 -18.72 7.68 -4.05
CA SER A 148 -17.60 7.56 -4.96
C SER A 148 -16.61 8.71 -4.77
N PHE A 149 -15.33 8.41 -4.88
CA PHE A 149 -14.26 9.40 -4.81
C PHE A 149 -13.11 8.99 -5.73
N ASN A 150 -12.24 9.94 -5.99
CA ASN A 150 -11.10 9.74 -6.87
C ASN A 150 -9.80 10.01 -6.11
N ILE A 151 -8.83 9.12 -6.27
CA ILE A 151 -7.48 9.28 -5.74
C ILE A 151 -6.55 9.70 -6.87
N ARG A 152 -5.88 10.82 -6.67
CA ARG A 152 -4.87 11.35 -7.60
C ARG A 152 -3.48 11.22 -7.00
N SER A 153 -2.53 10.86 -7.83
CA SER A 153 -1.13 10.74 -7.45
C SER A 153 -0.63 11.98 -6.72
N GLY A 154 -0.05 11.78 -5.53
CA GLY A 154 0.54 12.84 -4.72
C GLY A 154 -0.44 13.78 -4.02
N ASN A 155 -1.74 13.57 -4.17
CA ASN A 155 -2.77 14.43 -3.58
C ASN A 155 -3.50 13.74 -2.43
N THR A 156 -4.07 14.56 -1.56
CA THR A 156 -4.95 14.10 -0.48
C THR A 156 -6.40 14.34 -0.87
N THR A 157 -7.22 13.30 -0.79
CA THR A 157 -8.66 13.38 -0.95
C THR A 157 -9.32 13.31 0.41
N HIS A 158 -10.16 14.28 0.73
CA HIS A 158 -10.90 14.34 2.01
C HIS A 158 -12.29 13.78 1.82
N LEU A 159 -12.67 12.84 2.68
CA LEU A 159 -14.01 12.26 2.73
C LEU A 159 -14.52 12.33 4.16
N SER A 160 -15.66 13.01 4.35
CA SER A 160 -16.32 13.12 5.65
C SER A 160 -17.69 12.44 5.61
N ILE A 161 -17.96 11.64 6.61
CA ILE A 161 -19.26 11.01 6.81
C ILE A 161 -19.96 11.81 7.90
N ASN A 162 -20.96 12.57 7.48
CA ASN A 162 -21.85 13.24 8.40
C ASN A 162 -22.97 12.25 8.76
N GLY A 163 -22.91 11.77 9.98
CA GLY A 163 -23.92 10.84 10.50
C GLY A 163 -25.24 11.52 10.81
#